data_2a890e41b494485d8200e4ed8225398a
#
_entry.id   2a890e41b494485d8200e4ed8225398a
#
_cell.length_a   1.000
_cell.length_b   1.000
_cell.length_c   1.000
_cell.angle_alpha   90.00
_cell.angle_beta   90.00
_cell.angle_gamma   90.00
#
_symmetry.space_group_name_H-M   'P 1'
#
loop_
_entity.id
_entity.type
_entity.pdbx_description
1 polymer ?
#
loop_
_entity_poly.entity_id
_entity_poly.type
_entity_poly.pdbx_seq_one_letter_code
_entity_poly.pdbx_strand_id
1 'polypeptide(L)'
;MQAGEHEVETEALGRIVLDVTGAAPRELRLLDTEVGLVAFLTLGMDPGRPLSEAHARASEIEERIRRAHPDVADVVVHTEP
;
A
#
# COMPACT_ATOMS: atom_id res chain seq x y z
N MET A 1 20.89 4.03 14.31
CA MET A 1 20.22 4.50 13.09
C MET A 1 19.46 3.37 12.45
N GLN A 2 18.18 3.56 12.25
CA GLN A 2 17.30 2.48 11.81
C GLN A 2 16.66 2.77 10.46
N ALA A 3 17.26 3.64 9.66
CA ALA A 3 16.76 3.86 8.32
C ALA A 3 16.81 2.53 7.58
N GLY A 4 15.74 2.14 6.97
CA GLY A 4 15.66 0.89 6.24
C GLY A 4 15.24 -0.30 7.08
N GLU A 5 14.77 -0.06 8.31
CA GLU A 5 14.34 -1.16 9.17
C GLU A 5 13.30 -2.04 8.48
N HIS A 6 12.38 -1.43 7.71
CA HIS A 6 11.37 -2.16 6.99
C HIS A 6 11.59 -2.10 5.48
N GLU A 7 12.84 -1.96 5.06
CA GLU A 7 13.15 -1.71 3.65
C GLU A 7 12.72 -2.88 2.75
N VAL A 8 13.01 -4.10 3.18
CA VAL A 8 12.65 -5.28 2.38
C VAL A 8 11.14 -5.41 2.26
N GLU A 9 10.44 -5.19 3.36
CA GLU A 9 8.99 -5.27 3.35
C GLU A 9 8.38 -4.13 2.53
N THR A 10 8.95 -2.94 2.64
CA THR A 10 8.49 -1.80 1.86
C THR A 10 8.60 -2.08 0.36
N GLU A 11 9.72 -2.67 -0.05
CA GLU A 11 9.89 -3.03 -1.46
C GLU A 11 8.88 -4.07 -1.90
N ALA A 12 8.64 -5.07 -1.06
CA ALA A 12 7.68 -6.13 -1.40
C ALA A 12 6.27 -5.56 -1.54
N LEU A 13 5.89 -4.66 -0.65
CA LEU A 13 4.57 -4.01 -0.74
C LEU A 13 4.48 -3.15 -1.99
N GLY A 14 5.55 -2.45 -2.34
CA GLY A 14 5.59 -1.65 -3.55
C GLY A 14 5.37 -2.49 -4.80
N ARG A 15 5.89 -3.71 -4.82
CA ARG A 15 5.67 -4.62 -5.95
C ARG A 15 4.22 -5.05 -6.05
N ILE A 16 3.57 -5.28 -4.92
CA ILE A 16 2.15 -5.60 -4.92
C ILE A 16 1.35 -4.48 -5.57
N VAL A 17 1.64 -3.23 -5.17
CA VAL A 17 0.96 -2.07 -5.74
C VAL A 17 1.21 -2.00 -7.24
N LEU A 18 2.45 -2.20 -7.66
CA LEU A 18 2.78 -2.16 -9.08
C LEU A 18 2.03 -3.24 -9.86
N ASP A 19 1.92 -4.44 -9.30
CA ASP A 19 1.20 -5.53 -9.95
C ASP A 19 -0.28 -5.21 -10.12
N VAL A 20 -0.89 -4.59 -9.12
CA VAL A 20 -2.31 -4.31 -9.15
C VAL A 20 -2.64 -3.11 -10.02
N THR A 21 -1.83 -2.05 -9.94
CA THR A 21 -2.18 -0.78 -10.57
C THR A 21 -1.38 -0.47 -11.84
N GLY A 22 -0.27 -1.16 -12.04
CA GLY A 22 0.62 -0.87 -13.16
C GLY A 22 1.58 0.28 -12.87
N ALA A 23 1.56 0.84 -11.68
CA ALA A 23 2.43 1.95 -11.31
C ALA A 23 2.85 1.83 -9.86
N ALA A 24 4.04 2.34 -9.54
CA ALA A 24 4.50 2.37 -8.17
C ALA A 24 3.66 3.35 -7.35
N PRO A 25 3.52 3.12 -6.04
CA PRO A 25 2.80 4.08 -5.21
C PRO A 25 3.58 5.39 -5.13
N ARG A 26 2.87 6.50 -4.96
CA ARG A 26 3.52 7.79 -4.78
C ARG A 26 4.21 7.86 -3.44
N GLU A 27 3.63 7.21 -2.43
CA GLU A 27 4.23 7.13 -1.11
C GLU A 27 3.87 5.79 -0.51
N LEU A 28 4.81 5.21 0.22
CA LEU A 28 4.62 3.95 0.91
C LEU A 28 5.42 4.01 2.20
N ARG A 29 4.75 3.84 3.33
CA ARG A 29 5.39 3.89 4.64
C ARG A 29 4.89 2.76 5.51
N LEU A 30 5.80 2.13 6.22
CA LEU A 30 5.46 1.14 7.22
C LEU A 30 5.83 1.71 8.58
N LEU A 31 4.85 1.77 9.47
CA LEU A 31 5.04 2.35 10.79
C LEU A 31 4.66 1.36 11.86
N ASP A 32 5.47 1.29 12.90
CA ASP A 32 5.16 0.51 14.08
C ASP A 32 4.22 1.31 14.97
N THR A 33 3.07 0.74 15.28
CA THR A 33 2.08 1.40 16.12
C THR A 33 1.69 0.49 17.26
N GLU A 34 0.84 0.99 18.15
CA GLU A 34 0.36 0.21 19.28
C GLU A 34 -0.43 -1.01 18.85
N VAL A 35 -1.09 -0.92 17.68
CA VAL A 35 -1.86 -2.05 17.18
C VAL A 35 -1.05 -2.98 16.31
N GLY A 36 0.22 -2.63 16.06
CA GLY A 36 1.10 -3.42 15.20
C GLY A 36 1.61 -2.60 14.04
N LEU A 37 2.10 -3.30 13.04
CA LEU A 37 2.68 -2.68 11.85
C LEU A 37 1.56 -2.19 10.94
N VAL A 38 1.59 -0.92 10.55
CA VAL A 38 0.57 -0.33 9.68
C VAL A 38 1.23 0.18 8.41
N ALA A 39 0.64 -0.17 7.28
CA ALA A 39 1.11 0.29 5.97
C ALA A 39 0.28 1.48 5.51
N PHE A 40 0.94 2.57 5.16
CA PHE A 40 0.30 3.78 4.62
C PHE A 40 0.72 3.93 3.18
N LEU A 41 -0.25 3.96 2.29
CA LEU A 41 -0.01 4.03 0.85
C LEU A 41 -0.70 5.24 0.25
N THR A 42 -0.02 5.90 -0.68
CA THR A 42 -0.66 6.93 -1.49
C THR A 42 -0.56 6.50 -2.94
N LEU A 43 -1.70 6.38 -3.59
CA LEU A 43 -1.80 5.97 -4.99
C LEU A 43 -2.16 7.16 -5.86
N GLY A 44 -1.49 7.28 -7.01
CA GLY A 44 -1.89 8.25 -8.02
C GLY A 44 -3.04 7.67 -8.82
N MET A 45 -4.09 8.44 -9.00
CA MET A 45 -5.24 8.01 -9.78
C MET A 45 -5.45 8.95 -10.94
N ASP A 46 -5.83 8.37 -12.08
CA ASP A 46 -6.21 9.14 -13.26
C ASP A 46 -7.56 9.80 -12.98
N PRO A 47 -7.65 11.14 -13.03
CA PRO A 47 -8.92 11.79 -12.73
C PRO A 47 -10.04 11.43 -13.70
N GLY A 48 -9.71 10.86 -14.87
CA GLY A 48 -10.74 10.40 -15.81
C GLY A 48 -11.30 9.03 -15.48
N ARG A 49 -10.78 8.34 -14.47
CA ARG A 49 -11.23 6.99 -14.13
C ARG A 49 -12.34 7.03 -13.09
N PRO A 50 -13.28 6.06 -13.16
CA PRO A 50 -14.36 6.02 -12.17
C PRO A 50 -13.84 5.78 -10.75
N LEU A 51 -14.51 6.36 -9.77
CA LEU A 51 -14.18 6.17 -8.37
C LEU A 51 -14.30 4.70 -7.96
N SER A 52 -15.26 3.97 -8.53
CA SER A 52 -15.42 2.55 -8.25
C SER A 52 -14.18 1.75 -8.60
N GLU A 53 -13.48 2.15 -9.66
CA GLU A 53 -12.24 1.48 -10.05
C GLU A 53 -11.13 1.74 -9.02
N ALA A 54 -11.06 2.96 -8.51
CA ALA A 54 -10.09 3.29 -7.47
C ALA A 54 -10.32 2.46 -6.22
N HIS A 55 -11.59 2.31 -5.82
CA HIS A 55 -11.94 1.49 -4.66
C HIS A 55 -11.59 0.02 -4.88
N ALA A 56 -11.84 -0.48 -6.08
CA ALA A 56 -11.53 -1.89 -6.39
C ALA A 56 -10.04 -2.15 -6.31
N ARG A 57 -9.22 -1.23 -6.82
CA ARG A 57 -7.78 -1.37 -6.75
C ARG A 57 -7.28 -1.32 -5.32
N ALA A 58 -7.80 -0.38 -4.54
CA ALA A 58 -7.40 -0.26 -3.14
C ALA A 58 -7.73 -1.52 -2.36
N SER A 59 -8.92 -2.07 -2.58
CA SER A 59 -9.35 -3.30 -1.89
C SER A 59 -8.46 -4.48 -2.27
N GLU A 60 -8.11 -4.58 -3.54
CA GLU A 60 -7.25 -5.66 -4.00
C GLU A 60 -5.86 -5.57 -3.39
N ILE A 61 -5.32 -4.35 -3.31
CA ILE A 61 -4.02 -4.13 -2.70
C ILE A 61 -4.06 -4.54 -1.23
N GLU A 62 -5.08 -4.10 -0.49
CA GLU A 62 -5.21 -4.44 0.92
C GLU A 62 -5.26 -5.95 1.13
N GLU A 63 -6.05 -6.63 0.32
CA GLU A 63 -6.20 -8.07 0.46
C GLU A 63 -4.88 -8.78 0.17
N ARG A 64 -4.19 -8.38 -0.87
CA ARG A 64 -2.92 -9.00 -1.22
C ARG A 64 -1.86 -8.78 -0.15
N ILE A 65 -1.81 -7.56 0.41
CA ILE A 65 -0.87 -7.26 1.48
C ILE A 65 -1.15 -8.12 2.69
N ARG A 66 -2.40 -8.20 3.11
CA ARG A 66 -2.75 -9.00 4.29
C ARG A 66 -2.42 -10.47 4.09
N ARG A 67 -2.60 -10.98 2.87
CA ARG A 67 -2.33 -12.38 2.58
C ARG A 67 -0.83 -12.66 2.55
N ALA A 68 -0.06 -11.77 1.95
CA ALA A 68 1.38 -11.97 1.79
C ALA A 68 2.17 -11.57 3.03
N HIS A 69 1.63 -10.64 3.83
CA HIS A 69 2.31 -10.09 4.99
C HIS A 69 1.37 -10.06 6.18
N PRO A 70 1.13 -11.23 6.79
CA PRO A 70 0.17 -11.32 7.91
C PRO A 70 0.59 -10.53 9.15
N ASP A 71 1.85 -10.11 9.23
CA ASP A 71 2.33 -9.26 10.31
C ASP A 71 1.85 -7.81 10.17
N VAL A 72 1.33 -7.42 9.00
CA VAL A 72 0.79 -6.08 8.82
C VAL A 72 -0.61 -6.05 9.42
N ALA A 73 -0.77 -5.23 10.46
CA ALA A 73 -2.02 -5.17 11.21
C ALA A 73 -3.10 -4.41 10.48
N ASP A 74 -2.72 -3.40 9.69
CA ASP A 74 -3.70 -2.60 8.96
C ASP A 74 -3.04 -1.95 7.76
N VAL A 75 -3.87 -1.63 6.77
CA VAL A 75 -3.43 -0.97 5.53
C VAL A 75 -4.33 0.24 5.30
N VAL A 76 -3.73 1.42 5.20
CA VAL A 76 -4.45 2.66 4.93
C VAL A 76 -4.07 3.11 3.52
N VAL A 77 -5.04 3.23 2.65
CA VAL A 77 -4.82 3.61 1.26
C VAL A 77 -5.44 4.97 1.01
N HIS A 78 -4.62 5.91 0.57
CA HIS A 78 -5.05 7.25 0.19
C HIS A 78 -4.86 7.39 -1.32
N THR A 79 -5.85 7.95 -2.00
CA THR A 79 -5.76 8.16 -3.46
C THR A 79 -5.70 9.64 -3.77
N GLU A 80 -4.89 9.99 -4.77
CA GLU A 80 -4.72 11.38 -5.20
C GLU A 80 -4.82 11.44 -6.72
N PRO A 81 -5.43 12.51 -7.23
CA PRO A 81 -5.50 12.71 -8.68
C PRO A 81 -4.15 12.93 -9.33
#